data_a95dd3bd651dde60198501c49e285b9f
#
_entry.id   a95dd3bd651dde60198501c49e285b9f
#
_cell.length_a   1.000
_cell.length_b   1.000
_cell.length_c   1.000
_cell.angle_alpha   90.00
_cell.angle_beta   90.00
_cell.angle_gamma   90.00
#
_symmetry.space_group_name_H-M   'P 1'
#
loop_
_entity.id
_entity.type
_entity.pdbx_description
1 polymer ?
#
loop_
_entity_poly.entity_id
_entity_poly.type
_entity_poly.pdbx_seq_one_letter_code
_entity_poly.pdbx_strand_id
1 'polypeptide(L)'
;MGYILDTSPPPQHTILRGRVYYFQLRVPKQHQQAYGPLVRARLSECGKEAAILASHLSQLLKQAWSSNTKVVVCIEQALQSARPAKTTFAAVANEYIAARQVDHKSSMVAVRALLTVAGDREVHSYKRDDARALLAYLQSNGNKTATVRRRFNTISAIFNYAYQELEIDKRNPFSKMTIVGEGLDAAKRGTFTEQELRDGYKQSMNSVTGIPLLFPILGETGCRLAEVVGLRVEDVDLDALVLHLRPNDKRRLKTTGSERSLPLTHTAYLALTKAMEYSNDEWMFPRYIKDDGCYATHASNALAKWTKRRWGMTAHSLRHTFRDRLRAAEVPLEAIDQLGGWSSVSNIGSRYGQGYSVEHLRRYMDLIAIK
;
A
#
# COMPACT_ATOMS: atom_id res chain seq x y z
N MET A 1 15.41 9.42 -7.73
CA MET A 1 15.76 8.06 -8.19
C MET A 1 15.98 8.12 -9.69
N GLY A 2 17.23 8.00 -10.14
CA GLY A 2 17.56 8.02 -11.56
C GLY A 2 16.96 6.80 -12.24
N TYR A 3 16.18 7.03 -13.27
CA TYR A 3 15.75 5.98 -14.17
C TYR A 3 17.00 5.52 -14.93
N ILE A 4 17.34 4.22 -14.79
CA ILE A 4 18.30 3.58 -15.67
C ILE A 4 17.66 3.63 -17.05
N LEU A 5 18.17 4.51 -17.92
CA LEU A 5 17.87 4.47 -19.35
C LEU A 5 18.37 3.11 -19.84
N ASP A 6 17.47 2.32 -20.40
CA ASP A 6 17.81 1.08 -21.11
C ASP A 6 18.73 1.49 -22.28
N THR A 7 20.02 1.22 -22.14
CA THR A 7 21.06 1.55 -23.12
C THR A 7 21.13 0.56 -24.28
N SER A 8 20.21 -0.40 -24.36
CA SER A 8 20.11 -1.30 -25.50
C SER A 8 19.73 -0.51 -26.77
N PRO A 9 20.32 -0.85 -27.92
CA PRO A 9 19.98 -0.21 -29.17
C PRO A 9 18.47 -0.35 -29.47
N PRO A 10 17.83 0.66 -30.08
CA PRO A 10 16.43 0.58 -30.39
C PRO A 10 16.12 -0.64 -31.28
N PRO A 11 14.96 -1.30 -31.10
CA PRO A 11 14.60 -2.45 -31.90
C PRO A 11 14.63 -2.16 -33.40
N GLN A 12 14.85 -3.19 -34.22
CA GLN A 12 14.94 -3.06 -35.68
C GLN A 12 13.67 -2.35 -36.22
N HIS A 13 13.85 -1.44 -37.15
CA HIS A 13 12.79 -0.59 -37.76
C HIS A 13 12.08 0.32 -36.77
N THR A 14 12.73 0.67 -35.63
CA THR A 14 12.16 1.64 -34.69
C THR A 14 13.04 2.87 -34.51
N ILE A 15 12.43 3.97 -34.14
CA ILE A 15 13.09 5.20 -33.67
C ILE A 15 12.47 5.62 -32.35
N LEU A 16 13.31 6.02 -31.40
CA LEU A 16 12.87 6.58 -30.12
C LEU A 16 12.72 8.09 -30.23
N ARG A 17 11.54 8.63 -29.89
CA ARG A 17 11.28 10.06 -29.80
C ARG A 17 10.71 10.38 -28.41
N GLY A 18 11.50 11.07 -27.61
CA GLY A 18 11.15 11.25 -26.21
C GLY A 18 11.12 9.90 -25.48
N ARG A 19 9.95 9.49 -24.99
CA ARG A 19 9.72 8.20 -24.32
C ARG A 19 9.01 7.16 -25.17
N VAL A 20 8.70 7.47 -26.45
CA VAL A 20 7.86 6.63 -27.29
C VAL A 20 8.67 6.07 -28.45
N TYR A 21 8.57 4.78 -28.67
CA TYR A 21 9.10 4.10 -29.86
C TYR A 21 8.11 4.25 -31.01
N TYR A 22 8.61 4.58 -32.21
CA TYR A 22 7.87 4.65 -33.44
C TYR A 22 8.44 3.66 -34.46
N PHE A 23 7.55 2.97 -35.17
CA PHE A 23 7.91 2.18 -36.32
C PHE A 23 8.26 3.06 -37.50
N GLN A 24 9.28 2.68 -38.28
CA GLN A 24 9.66 3.37 -39.48
C GLN A 24 10.25 2.38 -40.48
N LEU A 25 9.61 2.24 -41.65
CA LEU A 25 10.06 1.34 -42.72
C LEU A 25 9.85 2.00 -44.10
N ARG A 26 10.92 2.05 -44.92
CA ARG A 26 10.82 2.54 -46.29
C ARG A 26 10.02 1.58 -47.13
N VAL A 27 9.13 2.12 -47.98
CA VAL A 27 8.27 1.35 -48.88
C VAL A 27 8.96 1.19 -50.26
N PRO A 28 8.99 -0.02 -50.82
CA PRO A 28 9.50 -0.23 -52.16
C PRO A 28 8.72 0.60 -53.19
N LYS A 29 9.38 1.13 -54.23
CA LYS A 29 8.79 2.06 -55.20
C LYS A 29 7.46 1.59 -55.75
N GLN A 30 7.31 0.30 -56.08
CA GLN A 30 6.11 -0.31 -56.64
C GLN A 30 4.92 -0.31 -55.70
N HIS A 31 5.09 -0.10 -54.37
CA HIS A 31 4.03 -0.08 -53.38
C HIS A 31 3.76 1.29 -52.80
N GLN A 32 4.54 2.32 -53.24
CA GLN A 32 4.41 3.68 -52.68
C GLN A 32 3.06 4.35 -52.99
N GLN A 33 2.37 3.96 -54.03
CA GLN A 33 1.04 4.49 -54.31
C GLN A 33 0.04 4.12 -53.21
N ALA A 34 0.17 2.95 -52.59
CA ALA A 34 -0.77 2.47 -51.57
C ALA A 34 -0.34 2.91 -50.12
N TYR A 35 0.96 3.01 -49.85
CA TYR A 35 1.48 3.23 -48.49
C TYR A 35 2.28 4.53 -48.31
N GLY A 36 2.48 5.31 -49.39
CA GLY A 36 3.43 6.41 -49.40
C GLY A 36 4.89 5.93 -49.37
N PRO A 37 5.86 6.83 -49.36
CA PRO A 37 7.29 6.50 -49.42
C PRO A 37 7.82 5.85 -48.11
N LEU A 38 7.09 6.02 -47.01
CA LEU A 38 7.52 5.60 -45.68
C LEU A 38 6.34 5.27 -44.79
N VAL A 39 6.29 4.05 -44.25
CA VAL A 39 5.32 3.69 -43.21
C VAL A 39 5.85 4.15 -41.85
N ARG A 40 5.04 4.91 -41.13
CA ARG A 40 5.28 5.33 -39.74
C ARG A 40 4.09 4.99 -38.87
N ALA A 41 4.35 4.47 -37.66
CA ALA A 41 3.31 4.20 -36.68
C ALA A 41 3.85 4.37 -35.25
N ARG A 42 3.02 4.85 -34.33
CA ARG A 42 3.33 4.85 -32.90
C ARG A 42 3.23 3.41 -32.37
N LEU A 43 4.26 2.94 -31.67
CA LEU A 43 4.29 1.61 -31.08
C LEU A 43 3.96 1.62 -29.58
N SER A 44 4.96 1.84 -28.74
CA SER A 44 4.85 1.75 -27.28
C SER A 44 5.92 2.60 -26.59
N GLU A 45 5.75 2.85 -25.30
CA GLU A 45 6.78 3.40 -24.42
C GLU A 45 7.71 2.32 -23.85
N CYS A 46 7.32 1.03 -23.99
CA CYS A 46 8.10 -0.12 -23.56
C CYS A 46 8.92 -0.68 -24.75
N GLY A 47 10.25 -0.73 -24.62
CA GLY A 47 11.13 -1.21 -25.68
C GLY A 47 10.87 -2.66 -26.09
N LYS A 48 10.54 -3.56 -25.16
CA LYS A 48 10.19 -4.96 -25.45
C LYS A 48 8.91 -5.08 -26.26
N GLU A 49 7.87 -4.35 -25.88
CA GLU A 49 6.61 -4.31 -26.62
C GLU A 49 6.80 -3.69 -28.01
N ALA A 50 7.56 -2.61 -28.10
CA ALA A 50 7.90 -1.98 -29.37
C ALA A 50 8.65 -2.93 -30.32
N ALA A 51 9.54 -3.78 -29.80
CA ALA A 51 10.24 -4.79 -30.58
C ALA A 51 9.28 -5.83 -31.19
N ILE A 52 8.31 -6.33 -30.40
CA ILE A 52 7.30 -7.28 -30.85
C ILE A 52 6.43 -6.67 -31.95
N LEU A 53 5.90 -5.47 -31.69
CA LEU A 53 5.02 -4.75 -32.62
C LEU A 53 5.75 -4.40 -33.93
N ALA A 54 7.02 -3.95 -33.85
CA ALA A 54 7.84 -3.63 -35.02
C ALA A 54 8.15 -4.87 -35.86
N SER A 55 8.50 -5.98 -35.22
CA SER A 55 8.77 -7.26 -35.89
C SER A 55 7.55 -7.75 -36.63
N HIS A 56 6.38 -7.80 -35.95
CA HIS A 56 5.13 -8.25 -36.55
C HIS A 56 4.70 -7.38 -37.75
N LEU A 57 4.69 -6.07 -37.58
CA LEU A 57 4.31 -5.13 -38.65
C LEU A 57 5.29 -5.21 -39.83
N SER A 58 6.59 -5.34 -39.57
CA SER A 58 7.61 -5.52 -40.61
C SER A 58 7.38 -6.81 -41.40
N GLN A 59 7.06 -7.91 -40.72
CA GLN A 59 6.78 -9.20 -41.35
C GLN A 59 5.52 -9.13 -42.23
N LEU A 60 4.42 -8.58 -41.74
CA LEU A 60 3.19 -8.43 -42.49
C LEU A 60 3.37 -7.55 -43.74
N LEU A 61 4.07 -6.42 -43.61
CA LEU A 61 4.33 -5.54 -44.74
C LEU A 61 5.21 -6.20 -45.78
N LYS A 62 6.29 -6.91 -45.41
CA LYS A 62 7.15 -7.65 -46.31
C LYS A 62 6.42 -8.77 -47.05
N GLN A 63 5.52 -9.51 -46.35
CA GLN A 63 4.67 -10.50 -46.95
C GLN A 63 3.68 -9.89 -47.95
N ALA A 64 3.02 -8.80 -47.61
CA ALA A 64 2.10 -8.10 -48.50
C ALA A 64 2.80 -7.54 -49.75
N TRP A 65 4.05 -7.07 -49.61
CA TRP A 65 4.86 -6.56 -50.75
C TRP A 65 5.44 -7.66 -51.62
N SER A 66 5.64 -8.87 -51.07
CA SER A 66 6.12 -10.03 -51.87
C SER A 66 5.00 -10.83 -52.50
N SER A 67 3.76 -10.71 -51.99
CA SER A 67 2.61 -11.38 -52.57
C SER A 67 2.00 -10.53 -53.70
N ASN A 68 1.62 -11.17 -54.80
CA ASN A 68 0.97 -10.48 -55.96
C ASN A 68 -0.49 -10.10 -55.68
N THR A 69 -0.87 -10.02 -54.41
CA THR A 69 -2.22 -9.68 -53.94
C THR A 69 -2.34 -8.17 -53.70
N LYS A 70 -3.39 -7.55 -54.22
CA LYS A 70 -3.72 -6.10 -53.98
C LYS A 70 -4.20 -5.79 -52.54
N VAL A 71 -3.87 -6.63 -51.55
CA VAL A 71 -4.31 -6.43 -50.16
C VAL A 71 -3.40 -5.41 -49.49
N VAL A 72 -3.98 -4.26 -49.16
CA VAL A 72 -3.29 -3.23 -48.37
C VAL A 72 -3.37 -3.57 -46.89
N VAL A 73 -2.24 -3.70 -46.22
CA VAL A 73 -2.17 -3.94 -44.75
C VAL A 73 -2.67 -2.71 -44.01
N CYS A 74 -3.76 -2.88 -43.25
CA CYS A 74 -4.20 -1.85 -42.32
C CYS A 74 -3.26 -1.86 -41.11
N ILE A 75 -2.44 -0.80 -40.99
CA ILE A 75 -1.41 -0.70 -39.97
C ILE A 75 -2.00 -0.72 -38.56
N GLU A 76 -3.14 -0.05 -38.34
CA GLU A 76 -3.81 -0.02 -37.03
C GLU A 76 -4.30 -1.41 -36.62
N GLN A 77 -4.93 -2.14 -37.53
CA GLN A 77 -5.39 -3.53 -37.28
C GLN A 77 -4.21 -4.47 -37.03
N ALA A 78 -3.13 -4.35 -37.83
CA ALA A 78 -1.93 -5.13 -37.65
C ALA A 78 -1.25 -4.87 -36.30
N LEU A 79 -1.19 -3.64 -35.85
CA LEU A 79 -0.66 -3.30 -34.53
C LEU A 79 -1.60 -3.75 -33.41
N GLN A 80 -2.90 -3.69 -33.61
CA GLN A 80 -3.89 -4.11 -32.61
C GLN A 80 -3.88 -5.62 -32.41
N SER A 81 -3.72 -6.41 -33.50
CA SER A 81 -3.60 -7.87 -33.44
C SER A 81 -2.26 -8.35 -32.85
N ALA A 82 -1.19 -7.57 -33.01
CA ALA A 82 0.13 -7.88 -32.47
C ALA A 82 0.36 -7.40 -31.04
N ARG A 83 -0.45 -6.49 -30.55
CA ARG A 83 -0.35 -6.10 -29.14
C ARG A 83 -0.56 -7.33 -28.27
N PRO A 84 0.37 -7.62 -27.35
CA PRO A 84 0.17 -8.71 -26.41
C PRO A 84 -1.21 -8.47 -25.77
N ALA A 85 -2.06 -9.49 -25.85
CA ALA A 85 -3.42 -9.42 -25.34
C ALA A 85 -3.31 -8.90 -23.89
N LYS A 86 -4.13 -7.91 -23.52
CA LYS A 86 -4.24 -7.39 -22.14
C LYS A 86 -4.69 -8.45 -21.12
N THR A 87 -4.63 -9.70 -21.52
CA THR A 87 -5.12 -10.88 -20.79
C THR A 87 -4.02 -11.60 -20.00
N THR A 88 -2.73 -11.18 -20.12
CA THR A 88 -1.68 -11.77 -19.28
C THR A 88 -1.85 -11.33 -17.83
N PHE A 89 -1.42 -12.20 -16.91
CA PHE A 89 -1.53 -11.93 -15.49
C PHE A 89 -0.86 -10.61 -15.07
N ALA A 90 0.33 -10.30 -15.60
CA ALA A 90 1.03 -9.05 -15.28
C ALA A 90 0.26 -7.81 -15.79
N ALA A 91 -0.34 -7.88 -16.99
CA ALA A 91 -1.15 -6.80 -17.54
C ALA A 91 -2.38 -6.53 -16.67
N VAL A 92 -3.14 -7.59 -16.37
CA VAL A 92 -4.35 -7.50 -15.52
C VAL A 92 -4.02 -7.08 -14.08
N ALA A 93 -2.87 -7.52 -13.53
CA ALA A 93 -2.44 -7.11 -12.19
C ALA A 93 -2.18 -5.58 -12.12
N ASN A 94 -1.55 -5.01 -13.14
CA ASN A 94 -1.32 -3.57 -13.21
C ASN A 94 -2.66 -2.80 -13.35
N GLU A 95 -3.57 -3.30 -14.17
CA GLU A 95 -4.90 -2.73 -14.32
C GLU A 95 -5.69 -2.76 -13.01
N TYR A 96 -5.73 -3.91 -12.33
CA TYR A 96 -6.34 -4.07 -11.00
C TYR A 96 -5.79 -3.07 -9.98
N ILE A 97 -4.46 -2.95 -9.91
CA ILE A 97 -3.81 -2.05 -8.96
C ILE A 97 -4.22 -0.60 -9.20
N ALA A 98 -4.28 -0.19 -10.47
CA ALA A 98 -4.71 1.14 -10.86
C ALA A 98 -6.21 1.38 -10.58
N ALA A 99 -7.08 0.46 -11.02
CA ALA A 99 -8.53 0.57 -10.87
C ALA A 99 -8.99 0.56 -9.40
N ARG A 100 -8.38 -0.27 -8.56
CA ARG A 100 -8.74 -0.42 -7.13
C ARG A 100 -7.94 0.49 -6.20
N GLN A 101 -6.99 1.28 -6.72
CA GLN A 101 -6.14 2.18 -5.94
C GLN A 101 -5.49 1.51 -4.72
N VAL A 102 -5.13 0.22 -4.85
CA VAL A 102 -4.48 -0.54 -3.78
C VAL A 102 -3.00 -0.22 -3.70
N ASP A 103 -2.38 -0.53 -2.55
CA ASP A 103 -0.94 -0.29 -2.35
C ASP A 103 -0.10 -1.04 -3.38
N HIS A 104 0.51 -0.28 -4.29
CA HIS A 104 1.31 -0.79 -5.40
C HIS A 104 2.48 -1.66 -4.93
N LYS A 105 3.24 -1.20 -3.92
CA LYS A 105 4.45 -1.91 -3.46
C LYS A 105 4.09 -3.28 -2.88
N SER A 106 3.09 -3.33 -2.00
CA SER A 106 2.64 -4.58 -1.39
C SER A 106 2.06 -5.55 -2.40
N SER A 107 1.25 -5.06 -3.34
CA SER A 107 0.63 -5.87 -4.39
C SER A 107 1.68 -6.45 -5.34
N MET A 108 2.65 -5.64 -5.78
CA MET A 108 3.71 -6.09 -6.68
C MET A 108 4.65 -7.13 -6.07
N VAL A 109 4.79 -7.18 -4.73
CA VAL A 109 5.53 -8.29 -4.08
C VAL A 109 4.82 -9.63 -4.30
N ALA A 110 3.49 -9.68 -4.19
CA ALA A 110 2.73 -10.90 -4.45
C ALA A 110 2.75 -11.26 -5.95
N VAL A 111 2.55 -10.27 -6.82
CA VAL A 111 2.61 -10.43 -8.28
C VAL A 111 3.95 -11.01 -8.72
N ARG A 112 5.07 -10.43 -8.29
CA ARG A 112 6.41 -10.92 -8.62
C ARG A 112 6.63 -12.36 -8.16
N ALA A 113 6.15 -12.72 -6.96
CA ALA A 113 6.27 -14.09 -6.47
C ALA A 113 5.57 -15.10 -7.41
N LEU A 114 4.37 -14.79 -7.90
CA LEU A 114 3.68 -15.66 -8.85
C LEU A 114 4.40 -15.70 -10.21
N LEU A 115 4.84 -14.56 -10.72
CA LEU A 115 5.59 -14.48 -11.98
C LEU A 115 6.90 -15.26 -11.91
N THR A 116 7.59 -15.28 -10.78
CA THR A 116 8.82 -16.05 -10.57
C THR A 116 8.55 -17.56 -10.69
N VAL A 117 7.43 -18.04 -10.14
CA VAL A 117 7.12 -19.47 -10.07
C VAL A 117 6.45 -19.99 -11.33
N ALA A 118 5.51 -19.20 -11.88
CA ALA A 118 4.63 -19.67 -12.94
C ALA A 118 4.80 -18.92 -14.28
N GLY A 119 5.65 -17.87 -14.31
CA GLY A 119 5.82 -17.02 -15.50
C GLY A 119 4.61 -16.11 -15.75
N ASP A 120 4.75 -15.21 -16.73
CA ASP A 120 3.65 -14.38 -17.20
C ASP A 120 2.90 -15.09 -18.32
N ARG A 121 1.70 -15.51 -18.04
CA ARG A 121 0.84 -16.26 -18.96
C ARG A 121 -0.55 -15.64 -19.00
N GLU A 122 -1.36 -16.04 -19.95
CA GLU A 122 -2.76 -15.67 -19.99
C GLU A 122 -3.50 -16.14 -18.72
N VAL A 123 -4.34 -15.27 -18.17
CA VAL A 123 -5.01 -15.48 -16.87
C VAL A 123 -5.78 -16.80 -16.82
N HIS A 124 -6.43 -17.17 -17.91
CA HIS A 124 -7.21 -18.42 -17.97
C HIS A 124 -6.36 -19.70 -17.96
N SER A 125 -5.05 -19.60 -18.24
CA SER A 125 -4.15 -20.76 -18.32
C SER A 125 -3.64 -21.24 -16.94
N TYR A 126 -3.75 -20.40 -15.91
CA TYR A 126 -3.29 -20.78 -14.56
C TYR A 126 -4.18 -21.86 -13.94
N LYS A 127 -3.54 -22.76 -13.20
CA LYS A 127 -4.17 -23.93 -12.58
C LYS A 127 -3.90 -24.00 -11.08
N ARG A 128 -4.56 -24.91 -10.41
CA ARG A 128 -4.36 -25.15 -8.95
C ARG A 128 -2.92 -25.55 -8.61
N ASP A 129 -2.22 -26.18 -9.54
CA ASP A 129 -0.80 -26.54 -9.33
C ASP A 129 0.12 -25.30 -9.28
N ASP A 130 -0.18 -24.26 -10.04
CA ASP A 130 0.54 -22.98 -9.93
C ASP A 130 0.32 -22.36 -8.53
N ALA A 131 -0.87 -22.49 -7.96
CA ALA A 131 -1.14 -22.03 -6.61
C ALA A 131 -0.38 -22.85 -5.55
N ARG A 132 -0.27 -24.17 -5.74
CA ARG A 132 0.54 -25.05 -4.87
C ARG A 132 2.03 -24.71 -4.97
N ALA A 133 2.53 -24.48 -6.18
CA ALA A 133 3.91 -24.06 -6.41
C ALA A 133 4.21 -22.69 -5.76
N LEU A 134 3.28 -21.72 -5.87
CA LEU A 134 3.41 -20.44 -5.18
C LEU A 134 3.44 -20.62 -3.66
N LEU A 135 2.61 -21.50 -3.10
CA LEU A 135 2.61 -21.78 -1.66
C LEU A 135 3.97 -22.33 -1.22
N ALA A 136 4.47 -23.35 -1.91
CA ALA A 136 5.77 -23.96 -1.60
C ALA A 136 6.90 -22.93 -1.69
N TYR A 137 6.92 -22.09 -2.73
CA TYR A 137 7.89 -21.02 -2.90
C TYR A 137 7.86 -19.99 -1.77
N LEU A 138 6.66 -19.56 -1.36
CA LEU A 138 6.54 -18.59 -0.27
C LEU A 138 6.99 -19.17 1.06
N GLN A 139 6.70 -20.45 1.32
CA GLN A 139 7.12 -21.14 2.55
C GLN A 139 8.63 -21.39 2.56
N SER A 140 9.22 -21.84 1.45
CA SER A 140 10.67 -22.06 1.34
C SER A 140 11.48 -20.77 1.53
N ASN A 141 10.91 -19.61 1.19
CA ASN A 141 11.51 -18.31 1.47
C ASN A 141 11.30 -17.81 2.91
N GLY A 142 10.88 -18.67 3.84
CA GLY A 142 10.72 -18.35 5.25
C GLY A 142 9.60 -17.36 5.59
N ASN A 143 8.61 -17.19 4.68
CA ASN A 143 7.51 -16.30 4.98
C ASN A 143 6.59 -16.89 6.05
N LYS A 144 6.22 -16.08 7.05
CA LYS A 144 5.21 -16.44 8.03
C LYS A 144 3.86 -16.71 7.37
N THR A 145 3.08 -17.60 7.91
CA THR A 145 1.77 -18.05 7.39
C THR A 145 0.82 -16.87 7.14
N ALA A 146 0.78 -15.87 8.03
CA ALA A 146 0.01 -14.64 7.83
C ALA A 146 0.47 -13.83 6.61
N THR A 147 1.77 -13.83 6.30
CA THR A 147 2.32 -13.18 5.09
C THR A 147 1.93 -13.96 3.85
N VAL A 148 2.02 -15.29 3.90
CA VAL A 148 1.58 -16.19 2.83
C VAL A 148 0.10 -15.94 2.53
N ARG A 149 -0.77 -15.94 3.55
CA ARG A 149 -2.20 -15.67 3.41
C ARG A 149 -2.47 -14.32 2.74
N ARG A 150 -1.80 -13.27 3.18
CA ARG A 150 -1.96 -11.93 2.60
C ARG A 150 -1.58 -11.90 1.12
N ARG A 151 -0.50 -12.58 0.71
CA ARG A 151 -0.10 -12.65 -0.71
C ARG A 151 -1.11 -13.43 -1.53
N PHE A 152 -1.62 -14.56 -1.00
CA PHE A 152 -2.71 -15.30 -1.65
C PHE A 152 -3.99 -14.48 -1.79
N ASN A 153 -4.36 -13.70 -0.79
CA ASN A 153 -5.53 -12.82 -0.88
C ASN A 153 -5.35 -11.78 -2.00
N THR A 154 -4.16 -11.19 -2.13
CA THR A 154 -3.86 -10.25 -3.22
C THR A 154 -3.95 -10.93 -4.59
N ILE A 155 -3.31 -12.09 -4.78
CA ILE A 155 -3.36 -12.83 -6.05
C ILE A 155 -4.80 -13.26 -6.37
N SER A 156 -5.51 -13.78 -5.39
CA SER A 156 -6.91 -14.20 -5.55
C SER A 156 -7.82 -13.02 -5.94
N ALA A 157 -7.60 -11.84 -5.38
CA ALA A 157 -8.34 -10.64 -5.73
C ALA A 157 -8.08 -10.20 -7.18
N ILE A 158 -6.83 -10.28 -7.65
CA ILE A 158 -6.46 -9.99 -9.04
C ILE A 158 -7.14 -10.98 -9.98
N PHE A 159 -7.13 -12.28 -9.67
CA PHE A 159 -7.79 -13.30 -10.49
C PHE A 159 -9.32 -13.14 -10.51
N ASN A 160 -9.93 -12.78 -9.37
CA ASN A 160 -11.37 -12.52 -9.35
C ASN A 160 -11.73 -11.31 -10.21
N TYR A 161 -10.95 -10.24 -10.13
CA TYR A 161 -11.09 -9.07 -10.98
C TYR A 161 -10.94 -9.44 -12.47
N ALA A 162 -9.88 -10.18 -12.81
CA ALA A 162 -9.64 -10.63 -14.17
C ALA A 162 -10.79 -11.48 -14.73
N TYR A 163 -11.30 -12.40 -13.93
CA TYR A 163 -12.38 -13.30 -14.38
C TYR A 163 -13.69 -12.55 -14.58
N GLN A 164 -13.94 -11.53 -13.77
CA GLN A 164 -15.10 -10.65 -13.94
C GLN A 164 -14.97 -9.76 -15.17
N GLU A 165 -13.84 -9.05 -15.33
CA GLU A 165 -13.65 -8.10 -16.45
C GLU A 165 -13.49 -8.79 -17.82
N LEU A 166 -12.96 -10.01 -17.84
CA LEU A 166 -12.76 -10.78 -19.07
C LEU A 166 -13.88 -11.84 -19.32
N GLU A 167 -14.93 -11.81 -18.51
CA GLU A 167 -16.07 -12.74 -18.60
C GLU A 167 -15.65 -14.24 -18.63
N ILE A 168 -14.60 -14.57 -17.83
CA ILE A 168 -14.08 -15.93 -17.76
C ILE A 168 -14.88 -16.75 -16.74
N ASP A 169 -15.72 -17.66 -17.24
CA ASP A 169 -16.44 -18.62 -16.39
C ASP A 169 -15.52 -19.76 -15.94
N LYS A 170 -14.70 -19.48 -14.94
CA LYS A 170 -13.75 -20.42 -14.36
C LYS A 170 -13.57 -20.16 -12.87
N ARG A 171 -13.42 -21.25 -12.12
CA ARG A 171 -13.08 -21.14 -10.68
C ARG A 171 -11.66 -20.59 -10.51
N ASN A 172 -11.52 -19.56 -9.68
CA ASN A 172 -10.22 -18.98 -9.35
C ASN A 172 -9.29 -20.02 -8.67
N PRO A 173 -8.16 -20.39 -9.31
CA PRO A 173 -7.26 -21.42 -8.78
C PRO A 173 -6.54 -21.02 -7.49
N PHE A 174 -6.45 -19.74 -7.18
CA PHE A 174 -5.79 -19.21 -5.99
C PHE A 174 -6.76 -18.96 -4.82
N SER A 175 -8.05 -19.18 -5.02
CA SER A 175 -9.06 -19.01 -3.97
C SER A 175 -8.98 -20.13 -2.93
N LYS A 176 -9.33 -19.80 -1.66
CA LYS A 176 -9.48 -20.78 -0.55
C LYS A 176 -8.28 -21.75 -0.44
N MET A 177 -7.04 -21.21 -0.55
CA MET A 177 -5.84 -22.03 -0.39
C MET A 177 -5.64 -22.39 1.07
N THR A 178 -5.51 -23.68 1.37
CA THR A 178 -5.19 -24.17 2.72
C THR A 178 -3.71 -23.96 2.99
N ILE A 179 -3.39 -23.30 4.10
CA ILE A 179 -2.02 -23.11 4.59
C ILE A 179 -1.87 -23.91 5.87
N VAL A 180 -1.05 -24.95 5.83
CA VAL A 180 -0.80 -25.80 6.99
C VAL A 180 -0.16 -24.97 8.12
N GLY A 181 -0.66 -25.12 9.35
CA GLY A 181 -0.16 -24.37 10.50
C GLY A 181 -0.46 -22.87 10.47
N GLU A 182 -1.48 -22.45 9.72
CA GLU A 182 -1.84 -21.03 9.63
C GLU A 182 -2.12 -20.43 11.02
N GLY A 183 -1.36 -19.36 11.34
CA GLY A 183 -1.46 -18.66 12.63
C GLY A 183 -0.58 -19.24 13.76
N LEU A 184 -0.05 -20.47 13.64
CA LEU A 184 0.81 -21.06 14.67
C LEU A 184 2.16 -20.34 14.82
N ASP A 185 2.63 -19.71 13.77
CA ASP A 185 3.86 -18.90 13.73
C ASP A 185 3.64 -17.42 14.09
N ALA A 186 2.44 -17.09 14.56
CA ALA A 186 2.10 -15.73 14.98
C ALA A 186 2.83 -15.40 16.29
N ALA A 187 3.75 -14.42 16.24
CA ALA A 187 4.35 -13.91 17.46
C ALA A 187 3.31 -13.08 18.23
N LYS A 188 3.10 -13.43 19.50
CA LYS A 188 2.35 -12.57 20.42
C LYS A 188 3.14 -11.26 20.60
N ARG A 189 2.49 -10.15 20.41
CA ARG A 189 3.09 -8.85 20.68
C ARG A 189 3.06 -8.61 22.18
N GLY A 190 4.21 -8.22 22.72
CA GLY A 190 4.29 -7.79 24.11
C GLY A 190 3.54 -6.48 24.34
N THR A 191 3.13 -6.27 25.56
CA THR A 191 2.59 -5.00 26.09
C THR A 191 3.54 -4.45 27.13
N PHE A 192 3.56 -3.14 27.30
CA PHE A 192 4.37 -2.47 28.29
C PHE A 192 3.76 -2.61 29.67
N THR A 193 4.58 -2.86 30.68
CA THR A 193 4.19 -2.71 32.07
C THR A 193 4.03 -1.24 32.43
N GLU A 194 3.35 -0.94 33.50
CA GLU A 194 3.18 0.43 33.98
C GLU A 194 4.54 1.08 34.33
N GLN A 195 5.47 0.33 34.91
CA GLN A 195 6.80 0.81 35.21
C GLN A 195 7.59 1.16 33.95
N GLU A 196 7.52 0.33 32.91
CA GLU A 196 8.17 0.61 31.62
C GLU A 196 7.57 1.85 30.94
N LEU A 197 6.27 2.09 31.09
CA LEU A 197 5.62 3.32 30.60
C LEU A 197 6.15 4.54 31.36
N ARG A 198 6.18 4.51 32.72
CA ARG A 198 6.71 5.61 33.56
C ARG A 198 8.15 5.94 33.17
N ASP A 199 9.00 4.94 33.09
CA ASP A 199 10.42 5.11 32.73
C ASP A 199 10.57 5.66 31.31
N GLY A 200 9.78 5.16 30.39
CA GLY A 200 9.76 5.63 29.02
C GLY A 200 9.27 7.08 28.89
N TYR A 201 8.23 7.45 29.62
CA TYR A 201 7.72 8.83 29.65
C TYR A 201 8.74 9.80 30.20
N LYS A 202 9.35 9.47 31.34
CA LYS A 202 10.42 10.27 31.95
C LYS A 202 11.60 10.46 30.99
N GLN A 203 12.06 9.38 30.35
CA GLN A 203 13.16 9.45 29.38
C GLN A 203 12.78 10.27 28.14
N SER A 204 11.53 10.14 27.65
CA SER A 204 11.04 10.88 26.51
C SER A 204 10.95 12.38 26.78
N MET A 205 10.46 12.75 27.95
CA MET A 205 10.35 14.16 28.35
C MET A 205 11.71 14.85 28.54
N ASN A 206 12.75 14.09 28.85
CA ASN A 206 14.11 14.60 28.94
C ASN A 206 14.87 14.60 27.61
N SER A 207 14.22 14.19 26.51
CA SER A 207 14.86 14.16 25.20
C SER A 207 15.00 15.57 24.62
N VAL A 208 16.11 15.77 23.90
CA VAL A 208 16.37 16.99 23.11
C VAL A 208 15.84 16.89 21.67
N THR A 209 15.16 15.81 21.32
CA THR A 209 14.56 15.59 20.00
C THR A 209 13.09 15.22 20.12
N GLY A 210 12.27 15.62 19.15
CA GLY A 210 10.82 15.36 19.19
C GLY A 210 10.41 13.89 19.03
N ILE A 211 11.31 13.00 18.52
CA ILE A 211 10.93 11.60 18.23
C ILE A 211 10.52 10.80 19.47
N PRO A 212 11.27 10.83 20.59
CA PRO A 212 10.85 10.12 21.79
C PRO A 212 9.53 10.59 22.37
N LEU A 213 9.09 11.84 22.12
CA LEU A 213 7.79 12.35 22.55
C LEU A 213 6.60 11.60 21.94
N LEU A 214 6.81 10.92 20.81
CA LEU A 214 5.81 10.00 20.25
C LEU A 214 5.46 8.86 21.23
N PHE A 215 6.37 8.49 22.13
CA PHE A 215 6.17 7.38 23.06
C PHE A 215 5.06 7.68 24.09
N PRO A 216 5.12 8.78 24.89
CA PRO A 216 4.03 9.13 25.79
C PRO A 216 2.75 9.51 25.08
N ILE A 217 2.81 10.22 23.94
CA ILE A 217 1.62 10.56 23.16
C ILE A 217 0.87 9.29 22.73
N LEU A 218 1.57 8.30 22.16
CA LEU A 218 0.97 7.05 21.73
C LEU A 218 0.51 6.17 22.90
N GLY A 219 1.25 6.17 24.00
CA GLY A 219 0.93 5.39 25.20
C GLY A 219 -0.30 5.89 25.91
N GLU A 220 -0.51 7.21 25.92
CA GLU A 220 -1.63 7.85 26.59
C GLU A 220 -2.87 8.07 25.71
N THR A 221 -2.73 8.02 24.40
CA THR A 221 -3.87 8.22 23.48
C THR A 221 -4.29 6.94 22.74
N GLY A 222 -3.43 5.93 22.73
CA GLY A 222 -3.67 4.72 21.94
C GLY A 222 -3.76 4.94 20.43
N CYS A 223 -3.40 6.12 19.93
CA CYS A 223 -3.46 6.46 18.51
C CYS A 223 -2.57 5.57 17.64
N ARG A 224 -2.88 5.49 16.36
CA ARG A 224 -1.93 4.93 15.40
C ARG A 224 -0.78 5.92 15.19
N LEU A 225 0.43 5.41 14.99
CA LEU A 225 1.59 6.27 14.78
C LEU A 225 1.37 7.29 13.64
N ALA A 226 0.77 6.86 12.53
CA ALA A 226 0.49 7.75 11.42
C ALA A 226 -0.55 8.84 11.77
N GLU A 227 -1.46 8.57 12.71
CA GLU A 227 -2.42 9.56 13.20
C GLU A 227 -1.69 10.68 13.93
N VAL A 228 -0.74 10.33 14.79
CA VAL A 228 0.05 11.32 15.58
C VAL A 228 1.07 12.06 14.73
N VAL A 229 1.80 11.34 13.87
CA VAL A 229 2.85 11.97 13.03
C VAL A 229 2.28 12.97 12.03
N GLY A 230 1.05 12.72 11.56
CA GLY A 230 0.35 13.61 10.63
C GLY A 230 -0.59 14.61 11.31
N LEU A 231 -0.39 14.95 12.59
CA LEU A 231 -1.15 15.99 13.27
C LEU A 231 -0.69 17.37 12.84
N ARG A 232 -1.65 18.26 12.67
CA ARG A 232 -1.42 19.71 12.66
C ARG A 232 -1.41 20.25 14.08
N VAL A 233 -0.78 21.38 14.29
CA VAL A 233 -0.81 22.07 15.61
C VAL A 233 -2.25 22.43 15.98
N GLU A 234 -3.06 22.87 15.02
CA GLU A 234 -4.48 23.18 15.20
C GLU A 234 -5.39 21.99 15.58
N ASP A 235 -4.90 20.75 15.44
CA ASP A 235 -5.61 19.56 15.85
C ASP A 235 -5.53 19.33 17.38
N VAL A 236 -4.74 20.10 18.10
CA VAL A 236 -4.53 19.99 19.54
C VAL A 236 -5.11 21.22 20.23
N ASP A 237 -6.24 21.04 20.88
CA ASP A 237 -6.85 22.07 21.72
C ASP A 237 -6.29 21.93 23.15
N LEU A 238 -5.34 22.79 23.48
CA LEU A 238 -4.68 22.78 24.79
C LEU A 238 -5.57 23.36 25.90
N ASP A 239 -6.51 24.24 25.58
CA ASP A 239 -7.43 24.84 26.55
C ASP A 239 -8.54 23.87 26.95
N ALA A 240 -9.13 23.19 25.96
CA ALA A 240 -10.12 22.14 26.19
C ALA A 240 -9.50 20.80 26.58
N LEU A 241 -8.16 20.63 26.48
CA LEU A 241 -7.43 19.37 26.65
C LEU A 241 -8.00 18.26 25.74
N VAL A 242 -8.08 18.54 24.44
CA VAL A 242 -8.65 17.64 23.44
C VAL A 242 -7.72 17.51 22.24
N LEU A 243 -7.57 16.30 21.75
CA LEU A 243 -6.89 15.98 20.50
C LEU A 243 -7.94 15.60 19.43
N HIS A 244 -7.97 16.33 18.33
CA HIS A 244 -8.85 16.06 17.20
C HIS A 244 -8.13 15.26 16.13
N LEU A 245 -8.59 14.05 15.85
CA LEU A 245 -8.07 13.20 14.77
C LEU A 245 -8.98 13.34 13.56
N ARG A 246 -8.56 14.14 12.60
CA ARG A 246 -9.31 14.46 11.36
C ARG A 246 -8.46 14.09 10.13
N PRO A 247 -9.06 13.71 8.99
CA PRO A 247 -8.29 13.56 7.74
C PRO A 247 -7.73 14.92 7.32
N ASN A 248 -6.56 14.91 6.68
CA ASN A 248 -5.97 16.11 6.08
C ASN A 248 -5.30 15.78 4.73
N ASP A 249 -4.78 16.79 4.05
CA ASP A 249 -4.17 16.69 2.73
C ASP A 249 -2.94 15.78 2.68
N LYS A 250 -2.22 15.62 3.77
CA LYS A 250 -1.01 14.79 3.88
C LYS A 250 -1.28 13.41 4.45
N ARG A 251 -2.39 13.22 5.17
CA ARG A 251 -2.70 11.98 5.88
C ARG A 251 -4.18 11.62 5.79
N ARG A 252 -4.47 10.49 5.15
CA ARG A 252 -5.77 9.83 5.21
C ARG A 252 -5.92 9.05 6.51
N LEU A 253 -7.12 8.98 7.05
CA LEU A 253 -7.46 8.04 8.12
C LEU A 253 -7.74 6.65 7.52
N LYS A 254 -7.37 5.59 8.25
CA LYS A 254 -7.48 4.21 7.77
C LYS A 254 -8.93 3.75 7.57
N THR A 255 -9.85 4.25 8.42
CA THR A 255 -11.28 3.93 8.39
C THR A 255 -12.06 5.19 8.78
N THR A 256 -13.32 5.28 8.39
CA THR A 256 -14.23 6.37 8.79
C THR A 256 -14.33 6.50 10.31
N GLY A 257 -14.38 5.41 11.06
CA GLY A 257 -14.38 5.43 12.54
C GLY A 257 -13.03 5.83 13.17
N SER A 258 -12.02 6.15 12.38
CA SER A 258 -10.76 6.69 12.92
C SER A 258 -10.82 8.17 13.20
N GLU A 259 -11.77 8.91 12.60
CA GLU A 259 -12.04 10.31 12.93
C GLU A 259 -12.72 10.40 14.30
N ARG A 260 -12.10 11.14 15.21
CA ARG A 260 -12.57 11.24 16.60
C ARG A 260 -11.86 12.33 17.37
N SER A 261 -12.48 12.76 18.46
CA SER A 261 -11.90 13.67 19.45
C SER A 261 -11.54 12.88 20.72
N LEU A 262 -10.33 13.05 21.21
CA LEU A 262 -9.82 12.35 22.39
C LEU A 262 -9.51 13.33 23.52
N PRO A 263 -9.99 13.12 24.73
CA PRO A 263 -9.53 13.87 25.90
C PRO A 263 -8.06 13.54 26.19
N LEU A 264 -7.27 14.55 26.49
CA LEU A 264 -5.86 14.40 26.81
C LEU A 264 -5.68 14.14 28.31
N THR A 265 -4.86 13.15 28.64
CA THR A 265 -4.28 13.01 29.98
C THR A 265 -3.20 14.06 30.18
N HIS A 266 -2.85 14.36 31.44
CA HIS A 266 -1.80 15.34 31.76
C HIS A 266 -0.47 15.01 31.07
N THR A 267 -0.06 13.73 31.04
CA THR A 267 1.17 13.30 30.37
C THR A 267 1.11 13.51 28.86
N ALA A 268 -0.03 13.21 28.21
CA ALA A 268 -0.21 13.47 26.78
C ALA A 268 -0.18 14.97 26.48
N TYR A 269 -0.83 15.77 27.30
CA TYR A 269 -0.80 17.24 27.22
C TYR A 269 0.64 17.77 27.26
N LEU A 270 1.42 17.42 28.30
CA LEU A 270 2.80 17.86 28.43
C LEU A 270 3.68 17.43 27.23
N ALA A 271 3.49 16.20 26.75
CA ALA A 271 4.26 15.70 25.62
C ALA A 271 3.91 16.40 24.30
N LEU A 272 2.65 16.72 24.08
CA LEU A 272 2.18 17.48 22.90
C LEU A 272 2.66 18.93 22.97
N THR A 273 2.53 19.60 24.12
CA THR A 273 3.05 20.97 24.34
C THR A 273 4.54 21.02 24.02
N LYS A 274 5.31 20.08 24.56
CA LYS A 274 6.75 20.01 24.28
C LYS A 274 7.05 19.69 22.81
N ALA A 275 6.22 18.88 22.14
CA ALA A 275 6.38 18.61 20.71
C ALA A 275 6.13 19.87 19.87
N MET A 276 5.20 20.73 20.26
CA MET A 276 4.96 22.03 19.62
C MET A 276 6.17 22.96 19.74
N GLU A 277 6.85 22.97 20.88
CA GLU A 277 8.08 23.77 21.08
C GLU A 277 9.20 23.38 20.10
N TYR A 278 9.24 22.12 19.68
CA TYR A 278 10.18 21.63 18.65
C TYR A 278 9.70 21.83 17.22
N SER A 279 8.45 22.26 17.05
CA SER A 279 7.86 22.50 15.74
C SER A 279 7.77 24.00 15.47
N ASN A 280 8.46 24.48 14.45
CA ASN A 280 8.31 25.85 13.93
C ASN A 280 7.40 25.85 12.68
N ASP A 281 6.46 24.92 12.60
CA ASP A 281 5.65 24.64 11.42
C ASP A 281 4.17 24.44 11.83
N GLU A 282 3.27 24.38 10.86
CA GLU A 282 1.86 23.98 11.08
C GLU A 282 1.68 22.51 11.52
N TRP A 283 2.74 21.68 11.35
CA TRP A 283 2.74 20.25 11.65
C TRP A 283 3.45 19.95 12.96
N MET A 284 2.87 19.07 13.78
CA MET A 284 3.48 18.61 15.03
C MET A 284 4.84 17.91 14.83
N PHE A 285 5.03 17.23 13.70
CA PHE A 285 6.24 16.47 13.37
C PHE A 285 6.67 16.75 11.92
N PRO A 286 7.07 17.99 11.58
CA PRO A 286 7.32 18.45 10.21
C PRO A 286 8.39 17.63 9.47
N ARG A 287 9.35 17.07 10.20
CA ARG A 287 10.39 16.17 9.63
C ARG A 287 9.83 15.03 8.80
N TYR A 288 8.60 14.59 9.08
CA TYR A 288 7.96 13.43 8.44
C TYR A 288 6.83 13.82 7.49
N ILE A 289 6.64 15.09 7.28
CA ILE A 289 5.66 15.61 6.30
C ILE A 289 6.43 16.11 5.08
N LYS A 290 5.95 15.73 3.91
CA LYS A 290 6.48 16.17 2.62
C LYS A 290 5.35 16.53 1.68
N ASP A 291 5.68 17.10 0.52
CA ASP A 291 4.68 17.51 -0.46
C ASP A 291 3.76 16.39 -0.91
N ASP A 292 4.29 15.18 -1.01
CA ASP A 292 3.59 13.96 -1.44
C ASP A 292 2.93 13.16 -0.29
N GLY A 293 3.03 13.60 0.99
CA GLY A 293 2.33 13.00 2.09
C GLY A 293 3.08 12.81 3.41
N CYS A 294 2.47 12.04 4.31
CA CYS A 294 2.99 11.74 5.65
C CYS A 294 3.85 10.45 5.64
N TYR A 295 5.12 10.58 6.01
CA TYR A 295 6.12 9.50 6.04
C TYR A 295 6.18 8.77 7.39
N ALA A 296 5.04 8.34 7.91
CA ALA A 296 4.91 7.65 9.19
C ALA A 296 5.80 6.39 9.33
N THR A 297 6.15 5.72 8.23
CA THR A 297 7.08 4.58 8.25
C THR A 297 8.47 4.98 8.70
N HIS A 298 8.95 6.18 8.32
CA HIS A 298 10.25 6.69 8.76
C HIS A 298 10.22 7.02 10.26
N ALA A 299 9.14 7.64 10.75
CA ALA A 299 8.94 7.87 12.17
C ALA A 299 8.86 6.54 12.95
N SER A 300 8.16 5.54 12.40
CA SER A 300 8.08 4.19 12.97
C SER A 300 9.46 3.55 13.14
N ASN A 301 10.30 3.63 12.12
CA ASN A 301 11.65 3.10 12.16
C ASN A 301 12.54 3.84 13.19
N ALA A 302 12.42 5.17 13.25
CA ALA A 302 13.17 5.98 14.21
C ALA A 302 12.74 5.67 15.66
N LEU A 303 11.43 5.64 15.93
CA LEU A 303 10.89 5.30 17.25
C LEU A 303 11.20 3.84 17.63
N ALA A 304 11.15 2.91 16.67
CA ALA A 304 11.48 1.51 16.91
C ALA A 304 12.94 1.29 17.32
N LYS A 305 13.88 2.08 16.79
CA LYS A 305 15.28 2.05 17.25
C LYS A 305 15.38 2.44 18.73
N TRP A 306 14.57 3.40 19.17
CA TRP A 306 14.54 3.86 20.54
C TRP A 306 13.86 2.85 21.47
N THR A 307 12.69 2.30 21.11
CA THR A 307 11.90 1.39 21.94
C THR A 307 12.47 -0.03 21.97
N LYS A 308 12.89 -0.59 20.80
CA LYS A 308 13.43 -1.96 20.75
C LYS A 308 14.71 -2.14 21.52
N ARG A 309 15.59 -1.14 21.52
CA ARG A 309 16.84 -1.19 22.27
C ARG A 309 16.60 -1.30 23.78
N ARG A 310 15.49 -0.75 24.28
CA ARG A 310 15.17 -0.67 25.69
C ARG A 310 14.29 -1.82 26.17
N TRP A 311 13.26 -2.13 25.40
CA TRP A 311 12.20 -3.08 25.82
C TRP A 311 11.93 -4.18 24.80
N GLY A 312 12.63 -4.26 23.68
CA GLY A 312 12.35 -5.23 22.61
C GLY A 312 11.02 -4.99 21.86
N MET A 313 10.30 -3.94 22.19
CA MET A 313 8.94 -3.65 21.73
C MET A 313 8.89 -2.53 20.68
N THR A 314 7.75 -2.36 20.02
CA THR A 314 7.52 -1.34 18.98
C THR A 314 6.43 -0.36 19.41
N ALA A 315 6.31 0.77 18.70
CA ALA A 315 5.24 1.73 18.91
C ALA A 315 3.83 1.10 18.90
N HIS A 316 3.61 0.04 18.13
CA HIS A 316 2.32 -0.62 18.08
C HIS A 316 1.97 -1.37 19.37
N SER A 317 2.97 -1.78 20.15
CA SER A 317 2.77 -2.34 21.50
C SER A 317 2.14 -1.34 22.46
N LEU A 318 2.42 -0.03 22.33
CA LEU A 318 1.77 1.02 23.12
C LEU A 318 0.25 1.03 22.94
N ARG A 319 -0.20 0.84 21.70
CA ARG A 319 -1.64 0.80 21.39
C ARG A 319 -2.32 -0.47 21.96
N HIS A 320 -1.60 -1.59 22.01
CA HIS A 320 -2.09 -2.79 22.72
C HIS A 320 -2.14 -2.54 24.22
N THR A 321 -1.09 -1.97 24.80
CA THR A 321 -1.03 -1.60 26.21
C THR A 321 -2.16 -0.65 26.60
N PHE A 322 -2.43 0.38 25.79
CA PHE A 322 -3.53 1.31 26.00
C PHE A 322 -4.88 0.56 26.09
N ARG A 323 -5.13 -0.37 25.17
CA ARG A 323 -6.36 -1.17 25.19
C ARG A 323 -6.46 -2.05 26.43
N ASP A 324 -5.34 -2.66 26.85
CA ASP A 324 -5.31 -3.53 28.03
C ASP A 324 -5.48 -2.72 29.33
N ARG A 325 -4.93 -1.50 29.42
CA ARG A 325 -5.16 -0.59 30.55
C ARG A 325 -6.63 -0.21 30.67
N LEU A 326 -7.30 0.13 29.56
CA LEU A 326 -8.74 0.41 29.56
C LEU A 326 -9.56 -0.80 29.98
N ARG A 327 -9.20 -2.02 29.55
CA ARG A 327 -9.86 -3.26 30.00
C ARG A 327 -9.64 -3.53 31.46
N ALA A 328 -8.42 -3.32 31.98
CA ALA A 328 -8.11 -3.50 33.39
C ALA A 328 -8.86 -2.49 34.28
N ALA A 329 -9.21 -1.32 33.75
CA ALA A 329 -10.05 -0.31 34.40
C ALA A 329 -11.55 -0.54 34.16
N GLU A 330 -11.95 -1.69 33.62
CA GLU A 330 -13.35 -2.09 33.36
C GLU A 330 -14.14 -1.09 32.49
N VAL A 331 -13.46 -0.37 31.62
CA VAL A 331 -14.08 0.58 30.70
C VAL A 331 -14.99 -0.16 29.70
N PRO A 332 -16.21 0.32 29.44
CA PRO A 332 -17.12 -0.29 28.48
C PRO A 332 -16.49 -0.45 27.09
N LEU A 333 -16.73 -1.60 26.44
CA LEU A 333 -16.09 -1.94 25.15
C LEU A 333 -16.35 -0.85 24.09
N GLU A 334 -17.54 -0.27 24.06
CA GLU A 334 -17.88 0.80 23.12
C GLU A 334 -17.04 2.06 23.34
N ALA A 335 -16.77 2.43 24.59
CA ALA A 335 -15.90 3.54 24.93
C ALA A 335 -14.43 3.21 24.57
N ILE A 336 -13.98 1.98 24.83
CA ILE A 336 -12.66 1.50 24.40
C ILE A 336 -12.53 1.64 22.89
N ASP A 337 -13.51 1.14 22.12
CA ASP A 337 -13.47 1.15 20.66
C ASP A 337 -13.55 2.59 20.12
N GLN A 338 -14.32 3.47 20.73
CA GLN A 338 -14.37 4.88 20.36
C GLN A 338 -13.02 5.59 20.64
N LEU A 339 -12.45 5.42 21.84
CA LEU A 339 -11.14 5.98 22.18
C LEU A 339 -10.04 5.50 21.22
N GLY A 340 -10.00 4.21 20.94
CA GLY A 340 -9.00 3.64 20.05
C GLY A 340 -9.27 3.83 18.55
N GLY A 341 -10.48 4.20 18.14
CA GLY A 341 -10.88 4.15 16.73
C GLY A 341 -10.80 2.72 16.19
N TRP A 342 -11.30 1.75 16.96
CA TRP A 342 -11.49 0.36 16.52
C TRP A 342 -12.94 0.18 16.05
N SER A 343 -13.10 -0.68 15.02
CA SER A 343 -14.45 -1.06 14.57
C SER A 343 -14.90 -2.30 15.34
N SER A 344 -16.01 -2.21 16.03
CA SER A 344 -16.72 -3.40 16.54
C SER A 344 -17.37 -4.15 15.39
N VAL A 345 -16.87 -5.33 15.08
CA VAL A 345 -17.42 -6.17 14.00
C VAL A 345 -18.76 -6.80 14.41
N SER A 346 -19.08 -6.82 15.70
CA SER A 346 -20.20 -7.62 16.27
C SER A 346 -21.37 -6.81 16.78
N ASN A 347 -21.33 -5.49 16.83
CA ASN A 347 -22.40 -4.72 17.48
C ASN A 347 -23.10 -3.78 16.49
N ILE A 348 -24.29 -4.19 16.02
CA ILE A 348 -25.16 -3.36 15.20
C ILE A 348 -25.56 -2.09 15.98
N GLY A 349 -25.73 -2.20 17.31
CA GLY A 349 -26.07 -1.10 18.19
C GLY A 349 -25.05 0.05 18.19
N SER A 350 -23.76 -0.24 18.01
CA SER A 350 -22.69 0.80 17.96
C SER A 350 -22.80 1.74 16.76
N ARG A 351 -23.67 1.44 15.79
CA ARG A 351 -23.94 2.30 14.62
C ARG A 351 -25.04 3.33 14.89
N TYR A 352 -25.75 3.19 16.00
CA TYR A 352 -26.82 4.10 16.40
C TYR A 352 -26.30 5.07 17.47
N GLY A 353 -26.72 6.33 17.39
CA GLY A 353 -26.32 7.38 18.32
C GLY A 353 -24.99 8.05 17.95
N GLN A 354 -24.63 9.06 18.74
CA GLN A 354 -23.42 9.88 18.52
C GLN A 354 -22.20 9.38 19.35
N GLY A 355 -22.33 8.26 20.05
CA GLY A 355 -21.31 7.74 20.96
C GLY A 355 -21.19 8.54 22.25
N TYR A 356 -20.10 8.32 22.99
CA TYR A 356 -19.82 9.04 24.23
C TYR A 356 -19.28 10.45 23.94
N SER A 357 -19.72 11.43 24.72
CA SER A 357 -19.14 12.78 24.69
C SER A 357 -17.67 12.75 25.13
N VAL A 358 -16.88 13.74 24.71
CA VAL A 358 -15.48 13.89 25.13
C VAL A 358 -15.36 13.94 26.65
N GLU A 359 -16.29 14.61 27.32
CA GLU A 359 -16.33 14.75 28.78
C GLU A 359 -16.57 13.39 29.48
N HIS A 360 -17.42 12.57 28.90
CA HIS A 360 -17.64 11.21 29.40
C HIS A 360 -16.39 10.34 29.20
N LEU A 361 -15.75 10.43 28.02
CA LEU A 361 -14.52 9.71 27.74
C LEU A 361 -13.35 10.15 28.63
N ARG A 362 -13.31 11.42 29.06
CA ARG A 362 -12.29 11.96 29.97
C ARG A 362 -12.24 11.17 31.27
N ARG A 363 -13.38 10.83 31.85
CA ARG A 363 -13.45 10.02 33.08
C ARG A 363 -12.71 8.68 32.93
N TYR A 364 -12.85 8.03 31.78
CA TYR A 364 -12.16 6.78 31.49
C TYR A 364 -10.66 6.96 31.26
N MET A 365 -10.28 8.06 30.60
CA MET A 365 -8.86 8.38 30.38
C MET A 365 -8.15 8.69 31.70
N ASP A 366 -8.82 9.36 32.64
CA ASP A 366 -8.27 9.68 33.96
C ASP A 366 -8.02 8.41 34.79
N LEU A 367 -8.84 7.36 34.63
CA LEU A 367 -8.63 6.06 35.30
C LEU A 367 -7.35 5.37 34.90
N ILE A 368 -6.89 5.60 33.66
CA ILE A 368 -5.71 4.92 33.10
C ILE A 368 -4.49 5.84 32.97
N ALA A 369 -4.61 7.10 33.32
CA ALA A 369 -3.53 8.06 33.20
C ALA A 369 -2.29 7.63 34.01
N ILE A 370 -1.13 7.60 33.37
CA ILE A 370 0.15 7.37 34.08
C ILE A 370 0.61 8.70 34.68
N LYS A 371 0.67 8.72 36.02
CA LYS A 371 1.11 9.88 36.83
C LYS A 371 2.61 9.93 36.98
#